data_e5a5d2e7b26397ddb0be420349223688
#
_entry.id   e5a5d2e7b26397ddb0be420349223688
#
_cell.length_a   1.000
_cell.length_b   1.000
_cell.length_c   1.000
_cell.angle_alpha   90.00
_cell.angle_beta   90.00
_cell.angle_gamma   90.00
#
_symmetry.space_group_name_H-M   'P 1'
#
loop_
_entity.id
_entity.type
_entity.pdbx_description
1 polymer ?
#
loop_
_entity_poly.entity_id
_entity_poly.type
_entity_poly.pdbx_seq_one_letter_code
_entity_poly.pdbx_strand_id
1 'polypeptide(L)'
;SAASDVYKRQGVHGSQTFEDALANSCNCAFAQISLELGADTIESYAKKLGFLDSQSLSGIPTMAGSFTKGAAGSANLAWSGIGQYEDLICPYSMLRYVSAIANGGSVVEPSLLLDTPSGSTTSLLSTATANKLRDMMNYNVSAHYGTNRFPGLNLCAKTGTAEVGDGTSHAWFTGFLLDDAHPYAFVVLVENAGGGLTNAGAVANTVLQAAVNK
;
A
#
# COMPACT_ATOMS: atom_id res chain seq x y z
N SER A 1 -7.93 -25.59 4.46
CA SER A 1 -8.09 -24.88 3.17
C SER A 1 -7.05 -23.75 3.11
N ALA A 2 -6.71 -23.30 1.90
CA ALA A 2 -5.76 -22.16 1.72
C ALA A 2 -6.13 -20.96 2.60
N ALA A 3 -7.38 -20.58 2.69
CA ALA A 3 -7.86 -19.53 3.56
C ALA A 3 -7.70 -19.83 5.06
N SER A 4 -7.75 -21.11 5.47
CA SER A 4 -7.61 -21.49 6.89
C SER A 4 -6.17 -21.39 7.38
N ASP A 5 -5.17 -21.50 6.50
CA ASP A 5 -3.76 -21.38 6.89
C ASP A 5 -3.39 -19.90 7.10
N VAL A 6 -3.99 -19.00 6.34
CA VAL A 6 -3.89 -17.54 6.54
C VAL A 6 -4.61 -17.11 7.82
N TYR A 7 -5.72 -17.76 8.18
CA TYR A 7 -6.54 -17.46 9.37
C TYR A 7 -5.78 -17.65 10.70
N LYS A 8 -4.87 -18.60 10.79
CA LYS A 8 -4.18 -18.94 12.05
C LYS A 8 -3.34 -17.81 12.65
N ARG A 9 -3.13 -16.73 11.89
CA ARG A 9 -2.28 -15.59 12.30
C ARG A 9 -3.04 -14.34 12.71
N GLN A 10 -4.38 -14.34 12.62
CA GLN A 10 -5.23 -13.21 13.01
C GLN A 10 -6.38 -13.66 13.91
N GLY A 11 -6.92 -12.71 14.71
CA GLY A 11 -8.19 -12.90 15.39
C GLY A 11 -9.36 -13.01 14.42
N VAL A 12 -10.52 -13.46 14.92
CA VAL A 12 -11.75 -13.56 14.13
C VAL A 12 -12.35 -12.17 13.95
N HIS A 13 -12.52 -11.73 12.69
CA HIS A 13 -13.17 -10.44 12.38
C HIS A 13 -14.68 -10.59 12.11
N GLY A 14 -15.20 -11.82 11.98
CA GLY A 14 -16.62 -12.07 11.68
C GLY A 14 -17.07 -11.58 10.32
N SER A 15 -18.36 -11.26 10.18
CA SER A 15 -18.91 -10.63 8.99
C SER A 15 -18.53 -9.14 8.98
N GLN A 16 -17.97 -8.66 7.87
CA GLN A 16 -17.48 -7.29 7.74
C GLN A 16 -17.70 -6.76 6.33
N THR A 17 -17.76 -5.45 6.19
CA THR A 17 -17.76 -4.78 4.88
C THR A 17 -16.37 -4.86 4.22
N PHE A 18 -16.28 -4.52 2.94
CA PHE A 18 -14.98 -4.45 2.26
C PHE A 18 -14.09 -3.34 2.86
N GLU A 19 -14.69 -2.23 3.28
CA GLU A 19 -13.98 -1.14 3.97
C GLU A 19 -13.40 -1.59 5.30
N ASP A 20 -14.21 -2.30 6.12
CA ASP A 20 -13.73 -2.89 7.38
C ASP A 20 -12.64 -3.94 7.14
N ALA A 21 -12.76 -4.74 6.09
CA ALA A 21 -11.74 -5.72 5.73
C ALA A 21 -10.40 -5.07 5.40
N LEU A 22 -10.41 -3.93 4.69
CA LEU A 22 -9.20 -3.16 4.43
C LEU A 22 -8.65 -2.52 5.71
N ALA A 23 -9.50 -1.92 6.53
CA ALA A 23 -9.13 -1.26 7.76
C ALA A 23 -8.55 -2.24 8.81
N ASN A 24 -9.19 -3.40 8.97
CA ASN A 24 -8.70 -4.51 9.80
C ASN A 24 -7.48 -5.22 9.20
N SER A 25 -7.12 -4.90 7.95
CA SER A 25 -6.11 -5.67 7.20
C SER A 25 -6.42 -7.18 7.21
N CYS A 26 -7.66 -7.55 6.93
CA CYS A 26 -8.17 -8.91 7.10
C CYS A 26 -7.58 -9.87 6.06
N ASN A 27 -6.60 -10.66 6.46
CA ASN A 27 -5.92 -11.60 5.57
C ASN A 27 -6.90 -12.61 4.95
N CYS A 28 -7.89 -13.09 5.71
CA CYS A 28 -8.88 -14.04 5.19
C CYS A 28 -9.73 -13.46 4.07
N ALA A 29 -10.18 -12.20 4.21
CA ALA A 29 -10.98 -11.54 3.17
C ALA A 29 -10.16 -11.34 1.88
N PHE A 30 -8.94 -10.80 1.99
CA PHE A 30 -8.09 -10.59 0.82
C PHE A 30 -7.57 -11.88 0.20
N ALA A 31 -7.31 -12.92 1.00
CA ALA A 31 -7.02 -14.26 0.49
C ALA A 31 -8.19 -14.83 -0.34
N GLN A 32 -9.43 -14.70 0.13
CA GLN A 32 -10.62 -15.12 -0.62
C GLN A 32 -10.77 -14.34 -1.92
N ILE A 33 -10.63 -13.01 -1.87
CA ILE A 33 -10.69 -12.15 -3.06
C ILE A 33 -9.63 -12.57 -4.08
N SER A 34 -8.40 -12.85 -3.65
CA SER A 34 -7.35 -13.28 -4.57
C SER A 34 -7.63 -14.63 -5.22
N LEU A 35 -8.22 -15.56 -4.47
CA LEU A 35 -8.63 -16.86 -5.00
C LEU A 35 -9.76 -16.73 -6.05
N GLU A 36 -10.69 -15.80 -5.85
CA GLU A 36 -11.78 -15.50 -6.80
C GLU A 36 -11.27 -14.77 -8.05
N LEU A 37 -10.36 -13.80 -7.90
CA LEU A 37 -9.79 -13.05 -9.02
C LEU A 37 -8.86 -13.90 -9.89
N GLY A 38 -8.12 -14.81 -9.28
CA GLY A 38 -7.10 -15.63 -9.93
C GLY A 38 -5.79 -14.92 -10.20
N ALA A 39 -4.71 -15.70 -10.32
CA ALA A 39 -3.35 -15.19 -10.46
C ALA A 39 -3.14 -14.32 -11.71
N ASP A 40 -3.75 -14.66 -12.84
CA ASP A 40 -3.62 -13.91 -14.09
C ASP A 40 -4.20 -12.50 -13.98
N THR A 41 -5.34 -12.35 -13.31
CA THR A 41 -5.96 -11.05 -13.06
C THR A 41 -5.08 -10.19 -12.17
N ILE A 42 -4.58 -10.76 -11.06
CA ILE A 42 -3.72 -10.05 -10.11
C ILE A 42 -2.43 -9.59 -10.80
N GLU A 43 -1.76 -10.48 -11.54
CA GLU A 43 -0.54 -10.14 -12.28
C GLU A 43 -0.79 -9.03 -13.31
N SER A 44 -1.90 -9.11 -14.04
CA SER A 44 -2.28 -8.09 -15.04
C SER A 44 -2.42 -6.70 -14.40
N TYR A 45 -3.06 -6.62 -13.23
CA TYR A 45 -3.16 -5.36 -12.50
C TYR A 45 -1.81 -4.92 -11.91
N ALA A 46 -1.00 -5.82 -11.37
CA ALA A 46 0.33 -5.51 -10.87
C ALA A 46 1.23 -4.91 -11.98
N LYS A 47 1.17 -5.47 -13.19
CA LYS A 47 1.83 -4.90 -14.39
C LYS A 47 1.28 -3.53 -14.74
N LYS A 48 -0.04 -3.40 -14.86
CA LYS A 48 -0.70 -2.13 -15.20
C LYS A 48 -0.34 -1.01 -14.22
N LEU A 49 -0.20 -1.31 -12.94
CA LEU A 49 0.17 -0.36 -11.89
C LEU A 49 1.68 -0.07 -11.87
N GLY A 50 2.48 -0.77 -12.67
CA GLY A 50 3.92 -0.60 -12.75
C GLY A 50 4.68 -1.21 -11.57
N PHE A 51 4.06 -2.18 -10.86
CA PHE A 51 4.71 -2.84 -9.72
C PHE A 51 5.79 -3.81 -10.14
N LEU A 52 5.69 -4.40 -11.32
CA LEU A 52 6.60 -5.43 -11.82
C LEU A 52 7.71 -4.88 -12.72
N ASP A 53 7.70 -3.58 -12.99
CA ASP A 53 8.65 -2.95 -13.88
C ASP A 53 9.70 -2.13 -13.13
N SER A 54 10.93 -2.10 -13.65
CA SER A 54 11.90 -1.08 -13.28
C SER A 54 11.41 0.27 -13.79
N GLN A 55 11.36 1.25 -12.91
CA GLN A 55 10.99 2.63 -13.22
C GLN A 55 12.25 3.49 -13.34
N SER A 56 12.12 4.72 -13.82
CA SER A 56 13.21 5.70 -13.85
C SER A 56 12.84 6.91 -13.00
N LEU A 57 13.64 7.18 -11.96
CA LEU A 57 13.52 8.39 -11.16
C LEU A 57 14.65 9.35 -11.53
N SER A 58 14.34 10.36 -12.35
CA SER A 58 15.34 11.33 -12.87
C SER A 58 16.57 10.67 -13.51
N GLY A 59 16.36 9.60 -14.27
CA GLY A 59 17.43 8.84 -14.93
C GLY A 59 18.07 7.73 -14.07
N ILE A 60 17.69 7.62 -12.80
CA ILE A 60 18.15 6.54 -11.91
C ILE A 60 17.18 5.37 -12.02
N PRO A 61 17.61 4.18 -12.46
CA PRO A 61 16.72 3.03 -12.52
C PRO A 61 16.37 2.52 -11.12
N THR A 62 15.10 2.18 -10.91
CA THR A 62 14.66 1.51 -9.68
C THR A 62 14.66 -0.01 -9.86
N MET A 63 14.57 -0.74 -8.75
CA MET A 63 14.34 -2.18 -8.81
C MET A 63 12.92 -2.48 -9.31
N ALA A 64 12.79 -3.52 -10.11
CA ALA A 64 11.50 -4.11 -10.44
C ALA A 64 10.95 -4.88 -9.23
N GLY A 65 9.63 -4.95 -9.10
CA GLY A 65 9.01 -5.90 -8.18
C GLY A 65 8.89 -7.29 -8.80
N SER A 66 8.34 -8.22 -8.05
CA SER A 66 8.04 -9.57 -8.50
C SER A 66 6.66 -10.03 -8.05
N PHE A 67 6.06 -10.88 -8.85
CA PHE A 67 4.83 -11.60 -8.53
C PHE A 67 4.96 -13.03 -9.03
N THR A 68 4.87 -13.99 -8.12
CA THR A 68 4.91 -15.41 -8.49
C THR A 68 3.51 -16.01 -8.49
N LYS A 69 3.08 -16.49 -9.66
CA LYS A 69 1.75 -17.07 -9.80
C LYS A 69 1.58 -18.33 -8.96
N GLY A 70 0.75 -18.24 -7.92
CA GLY A 70 0.24 -19.43 -7.27
C GLY A 70 -0.75 -20.18 -8.15
N ALA A 71 -0.79 -21.51 -8.04
CA ALA A 71 -1.80 -22.32 -8.72
C ALA A 71 -3.22 -21.94 -8.26
N ALA A 72 -4.20 -22.09 -9.14
CA ALA A 72 -5.59 -21.80 -8.83
C ALA A 72 -6.04 -22.56 -7.56
N GLY A 73 -6.68 -21.85 -6.62
CA GLY A 73 -7.14 -22.42 -5.35
C GLY A 73 -6.02 -22.74 -4.34
N SER A 74 -4.77 -22.42 -4.63
CA SER A 74 -3.63 -22.76 -3.76
C SER A 74 -3.46 -21.78 -2.59
N ALA A 75 -2.76 -22.24 -1.55
CA ALA A 75 -2.33 -21.38 -0.44
C ALA A 75 -1.40 -20.26 -0.92
N ASN A 76 -0.54 -20.52 -1.90
CA ASN A 76 0.38 -19.54 -2.45
C ASN A 76 -0.37 -18.35 -3.08
N LEU A 77 -1.42 -18.62 -3.87
CA LEU A 77 -2.27 -17.56 -4.42
C LEU A 77 -2.98 -16.77 -3.32
N ALA A 78 -3.45 -17.45 -2.26
CA ALA A 78 -4.06 -16.77 -1.12
C ALA A 78 -3.05 -15.87 -0.37
N TRP A 79 -1.80 -16.30 -0.22
CA TRP A 79 -0.71 -15.52 0.38
C TRP A 79 -0.30 -14.33 -0.47
N SER A 80 -0.24 -14.48 -1.80
CA SER A 80 -0.01 -13.35 -2.72
C SER A 80 -1.07 -12.27 -2.59
N GLY A 81 -2.34 -12.66 -2.34
CA GLY A 81 -3.44 -11.70 -2.15
C GLY A 81 -3.31 -10.78 -0.92
N ILE A 82 -2.41 -11.10 -0.01
CA ILE A 82 -2.09 -10.27 1.16
C ILE A 82 -0.68 -9.65 1.08
N GLY A 83 -0.03 -9.72 -0.09
CA GLY A 83 1.30 -9.16 -0.30
C GLY A 83 2.41 -9.95 0.40
N GLN A 84 2.27 -11.26 0.45
CA GLN A 84 3.23 -12.21 1.02
C GLN A 84 3.65 -13.24 -0.05
N TYR A 85 4.23 -14.34 0.37
CA TYR A 85 4.81 -15.37 -0.47
C TYR A 85 6.10 -14.86 -1.14
N GLU A 86 6.16 -14.78 -2.46
CA GLU A 86 7.34 -14.29 -3.21
C GLU A 86 7.09 -12.90 -3.84
N ASP A 87 6.07 -12.18 -3.37
CA ASP A 87 5.73 -10.87 -3.90
C ASP A 87 6.68 -9.82 -3.35
N LEU A 88 7.33 -9.09 -4.25
CA LEU A 88 8.20 -7.97 -3.92
C LEU A 88 7.72 -6.70 -4.61
N ILE A 89 7.82 -5.59 -3.92
CA ILE A 89 7.50 -4.27 -4.47
C ILE A 89 8.60 -3.26 -4.16
N CYS A 90 8.96 -2.47 -5.16
CA CYS A 90 9.83 -1.31 -4.96
C CYS A 90 9.06 -0.19 -4.20
N PRO A 91 9.61 0.39 -3.13
CA PRO A 91 8.97 1.52 -2.44
C PRO A 91 8.62 2.68 -3.36
N TYR A 92 9.41 2.96 -4.39
CA TYR A 92 9.11 3.98 -5.37
C TYR A 92 7.85 3.66 -6.19
N SER A 93 7.65 2.41 -6.62
CA SER A 93 6.43 1.99 -7.30
C SER A 93 5.20 2.13 -6.40
N MET A 94 5.33 1.84 -5.11
CA MET A 94 4.28 2.08 -4.12
C MET A 94 4.00 3.59 -3.96
N LEU A 95 5.04 4.44 -3.94
CA LEU A 95 4.86 5.90 -3.87
C LEU A 95 4.08 6.42 -5.09
N ARG A 96 4.42 5.98 -6.30
CA ARG A 96 3.65 6.32 -7.51
C ARG A 96 2.19 5.91 -7.40
N TYR A 97 1.93 4.72 -6.89
CA TYR A 97 0.57 4.21 -6.73
C TYR A 97 -0.27 5.03 -5.75
N VAL A 98 0.25 5.33 -4.55
CA VAL A 98 -0.50 6.14 -3.57
C VAL A 98 -0.62 7.60 -4.02
N SER A 99 0.36 8.13 -4.77
CA SER A 99 0.25 9.45 -5.40
C SER A 99 -0.86 9.48 -6.46
N ALA A 100 -1.04 8.39 -7.23
CA ALA A 100 -2.14 8.28 -8.17
C ALA A 100 -3.50 8.23 -7.47
N ILE A 101 -3.61 7.53 -6.33
CA ILE A 101 -4.84 7.52 -5.52
C ILE A 101 -5.16 8.94 -5.04
N ALA A 102 -4.17 9.65 -4.51
CA ALA A 102 -4.31 11.03 -4.04
C ALA A 102 -4.77 11.99 -5.16
N ASN A 103 -4.29 11.78 -6.36
CA ASN A 103 -4.52 12.64 -7.54
C ASN A 103 -5.56 12.07 -8.52
N GLY A 104 -6.62 11.46 -8.01
CA GLY A 104 -7.80 11.06 -8.80
C GLY A 104 -7.53 9.97 -9.85
N GLY A 105 -6.49 9.16 -9.67
CA GLY A 105 -6.16 8.00 -10.49
C GLY A 105 -4.93 8.16 -11.38
N SER A 106 -4.34 9.35 -11.44
CA SER A 106 -3.18 9.63 -12.29
C SER A 106 -1.98 10.07 -11.46
N VAL A 107 -0.78 9.65 -11.82
CA VAL A 107 0.47 10.11 -11.24
C VAL A 107 1.21 11.00 -12.20
N VAL A 108 1.70 12.14 -11.72
CA VAL A 108 2.75 12.92 -12.38
C VAL A 108 4.09 12.27 -12.01
N GLU A 109 4.88 11.89 -13.01
CA GLU A 109 6.13 11.16 -12.75
C GLU A 109 7.06 12.01 -11.85
N PRO A 110 7.46 11.48 -10.69
CA PRO A 110 8.28 12.20 -9.73
C PRO A 110 9.65 12.57 -10.31
N SER A 111 10.18 13.73 -9.87
CA SER A 111 11.52 14.19 -10.21
C SER A 111 12.31 14.53 -8.95
N LEU A 112 13.61 14.26 -8.96
CA LEU A 112 14.57 14.73 -7.94
C LEU A 112 15.15 16.11 -8.28
N LEU A 113 14.84 16.63 -9.47
CA LEU A 113 15.37 17.90 -9.96
C LEU A 113 14.34 19.01 -9.76
N LEU A 114 14.76 20.11 -9.14
CA LEU A 114 13.88 21.23 -8.76
C LEU A 114 13.25 21.94 -9.97
N ASP A 115 14.02 22.21 -10.98
CA ASP A 115 13.59 23.04 -12.12
C ASP A 115 13.23 22.21 -13.38
N THR A 116 12.86 20.94 -13.17
CA THR A 116 12.43 20.12 -14.27
C THR A 116 10.96 20.42 -14.59
N PRO A 117 10.58 20.60 -15.88
CA PRO A 117 9.17 20.65 -16.26
C PRO A 117 8.42 19.44 -15.68
N SER A 118 7.17 19.63 -15.29
CA SER A 118 6.32 18.54 -14.81
C SER A 118 6.49 17.30 -15.67
N GLY A 119 6.77 16.16 -15.03
CA GLY A 119 6.91 14.89 -15.74
C GLY A 119 5.64 14.51 -16.51
N SER A 120 5.73 13.50 -17.33
CA SER A 120 4.55 12.93 -18.00
C SER A 120 3.52 12.47 -16.95
N THR A 121 2.24 12.59 -17.30
CA THR A 121 1.16 12.08 -16.47
C THR A 121 0.77 10.68 -16.93
N THR A 122 0.76 9.73 -16.01
CA THR A 122 0.35 8.34 -16.27
C THR A 122 -0.94 8.03 -15.53
N SER A 123 -1.97 7.57 -16.24
CA SER A 123 -3.22 7.11 -15.61
C SER A 123 -3.06 5.66 -15.16
N LEU A 124 -3.19 5.41 -13.86
CA LEU A 124 -3.10 4.08 -13.25
C LEU A 124 -4.47 3.52 -12.89
N LEU A 125 -5.40 4.37 -12.45
CA LEU A 125 -6.71 4.01 -11.95
C LEU A 125 -7.79 4.89 -12.60
N SER A 126 -9.04 4.42 -12.59
CA SER A 126 -10.17 5.32 -12.84
C SER A 126 -10.35 6.27 -11.65
N THR A 127 -10.86 7.47 -11.91
CA THR A 127 -11.18 8.45 -10.86
C THR A 127 -12.14 7.88 -9.80
N ALA A 128 -13.12 7.09 -10.23
CA ALA A 128 -14.06 6.44 -9.29
C ALA A 128 -13.33 5.44 -8.36
N THR A 129 -12.40 4.64 -8.89
CA THR A 129 -11.60 3.70 -8.09
C THR A 129 -10.67 4.45 -7.14
N ALA A 130 -9.98 5.49 -7.61
CA ALA A 130 -9.09 6.30 -6.79
C ALA A 130 -9.83 6.97 -5.64
N ASN A 131 -10.99 7.57 -5.90
CA ASN A 131 -11.83 8.18 -4.87
C ASN A 131 -12.28 7.16 -3.82
N LYS A 132 -12.71 5.98 -4.24
CA LYS A 132 -13.11 4.92 -3.30
C LYS A 132 -11.93 4.47 -2.44
N LEU A 133 -10.76 4.25 -3.01
CA LEU A 133 -9.56 3.90 -2.26
C LEU A 133 -9.15 5.00 -1.28
N ARG A 134 -9.19 6.28 -1.71
CA ARG A 134 -8.94 7.42 -0.84
C ARG A 134 -9.85 7.40 0.39
N ASP A 135 -11.16 7.24 0.18
CA ASP A 135 -12.13 7.26 1.26
C ASP A 135 -11.92 6.08 2.23
N MET A 136 -11.62 4.88 1.70
CA MET A 136 -11.28 3.72 2.52
C MET A 136 -9.96 3.90 3.28
N MET A 137 -8.95 4.51 2.68
CA MET A 137 -7.67 4.79 3.36
C MET A 137 -7.80 5.86 4.46
N ASN A 138 -8.71 6.84 4.29
CA ASN A 138 -9.06 7.80 5.34
C ASN A 138 -9.83 7.10 6.47
N TYR A 139 -10.76 6.22 6.13
CA TYR A 139 -11.50 5.39 7.09
C TYR A 139 -10.56 4.51 7.93
N ASN A 140 -9.51 3.91 7.35
CA ASN A 140 -8.51 3.16 8.10
C ASN A 140 -7.95 3.96 9.28
N VAL A 141 -7.64 5.24 9.05
CA VAL A 141 -7.06 6.11 10.09
C VAL A 141 -8.08 6.47 11.15
N SER A 142 -9.29 6.88 10.73
CA SER A 142 -10.32 7.33 11.66
C SER A 142 -10.91 6.19 12.51
N ALA A 143 -11.11 5.02 11.91
CA ALA A 143 -11.79 3.90 12.56
C ALA A 143 -10.84 2.93 13.29
N HIS A 144 -9.57 2.77 12.81
CA HIS A 144 -8.69 1.69 13.29
C HIS A 144 -7.31 2.16 13.78
N TYR A 145 -6.68 3.15 13.11
CA TYR A 145 -5.34 3.57 13.55
C TYR A 145 -5.38 4.58 14.68
N GLY A 146 -6.45 5.37 14.76
CA GLY A 146 -6.64 6.42 15.75
C GLY A 146 -6.05 7.76 15.28
N THR A 147 -6.91 8.75 15.13
CA THR A 147 -6.53 10.12 14.70
C THR A 147 -5.62 10.82 15.72
N ASN A 148 -5.69 10.43 16.98
CA ASN A 148 -4.81 10.93 18.03
C ASN A 148 -3.33 10.56 17.85
N ARG A 149 -3.02 9.55 17.05
CA ARG A 149 -1.63 9.21 16.68
C ARG A 149 -1.04 10.16 15.65
N PHE A 150 -1.89 10.86 14.91
CA PHE A 150 -1.54 11.76 13.81
C PHE A 150 -2.22 13.13 14.02
N PRO A 151 -1.91 13.85 15.12
CA PRO A 151 -2.64 15.04 15.50
C PRO A 151 -2.55 16.12 14.41
N GLY A 152 -3.70 16.68 14.03
CA GLY A 152 -3.79 17.73 13.00
C GLY A 152 -3.58 17.28 11.55
N LEU A 153 -3.28 16.00 11.29
CA LEU A 153 -3.11 15.48 9.93
C LEU A 153 -4.42 14.83 9.44
N ASN A 154 -4.94 15.31 8.33
CA ASN A 154 -6.02 14.64 7.61
C ASN A 154 -5.41 13.57 6.70
N LEU A 155 -5.26 12.36 7.23
CA LEU A 155 -4.42 11.32 6.67
C LEU A 155 -5.25 10.22 5.99
N CYS A 156 -4.82 9.81 4.81
CA CYS A 156 -5.20 8.56 4.15
C CYS A 156 -4.02 7.60 4.22
N ALA A 157 -4.17 6.42 4.83
CA ALA A 157 -3.03 5.53 5.02
C ALA A 157 -3.40 4.04 5.04
N LYS A 158 -2.38 3.21 4.78
CA LYS A 158 -2.41 1.75 4.98
C LYS A 158 -1.11 1.27 5.61
N THR A 159 -1.24 0.43 6.62
CA THR A 159 -0.13 -0.29 7.26
C THR A 159 0.21 -1.56 6.51
N GLY A 160 1.44 -2.00 6.63
CA GLY A 160 1.88 -3.34 6.25
C GLY A 160 2.84 -3.90 7.29
N THR A 161 2.80 -5.21 7.46
CA THR A 161 3.75 -5.96 8.27
C THR A 161 4.13 -7.18 7.44
N ALA A 162 5.27 -7.10 6.75
CA ALA A 162 5.73 -8.12 5.81
C ALA A 162 6.73 -9.05 6.49
N GLU A 163 6.37 -10.31 6.65
CA GLU A 163 7.25 -11.33 7.24
C GLU A 163 8.37 -11.71 6.26
N VAL A 164 9.60 -11.87 6.76
CA VAL A 164 10.80 -12.11 5.95
C VAL A 164 11.49 -13.45 6.28
N GLY A 165 10.75 -14.43 6.73
CA GLY A 165 11.23 -15.83 6.81
C GLY A 165 12.19 -16.18 7.96
N ASP A 166 12.82 -15.22 8.62
CA ASP A 166 13.71 -15.39 9.77
C ASP A 166 13.04 -15.08 11.12
N GLY A 167 11.73 -14.88 11.10
CA GLY A 167 10.93 -14.49 12.27
C GLY A 167 10.85 -12.99 12.52
N THR A 168 11.51 -12.17 11.68
CA THR A 168 11.35 -10.72 11.69
C THR A 168 10.29 -10.25 10.68
N SER A 169 9.95 -8.98 10.70
CA SER A 169 9.00 -8.39 9.76
C SER A 169 9.42 -6.97 9.38
N HIS A 170 9.21 -6.61 8.13
CA HIS A 170 9.33 -5.24 7.66
C HIS A 170 8.08 -4.45 7.99
N ALA A 171 8.25 -3.29 8.60
CA ALA A 171 7.17 -2.36 8.91
C ALA A 171 6.94 -1.40 7.73
N TRP A 172 5.73 -1.38 7.17
CA TRP A 172 5.32 -0.47 6.11
C TRP A 172 4.23 0.47 6.57
N PHE A 173 4.33 1.72 6.14
CA PHE A 173 3.24 2.69 6.26
C PHE A 173 3.25 3.60 5.04
N THR A 174 2.15 3.64 4.31
CA THR A 174 2.06 4.39 3.06
C THR A 174 0.75 5.15 2.97
N GLY A 175 0.77 6.29 2.31
CA GLY A 175 -0.42 7.11 2.16
C GLY A 175 -0.15 8.52 1.67
N PHE A 176 -1.08 9.43 2.02
CA PHE A 176 -1.02 10.84 1.62
C PHE A 176 -1.89 11.70 2.54
N LEU A 177 -1.68 13.00 2.52
CA LEU A 177 -2.51 13.97 3.23
C LEU A 177 -3.64 14.48 2.32
N LEU A 178 -4.83 14.63 2.90
CA LEU A 178 -5.95 15.38 2.32
C LEU A 178 -5.83 16.85 2.78
N ASP A 179 -4.82 17.53 2.28
CA ASP A 179 -4.50 18.91 2.61
C ASP A 179 -3.93 19.60 1.36
N ASP A 180 -4.68 20.52 0.80
CA ASP A 180 -4.28 21.24 -0.42
C ASP A 180 -3.05 22.14 -0.19
N ALA A 181 -2.81 22.57 1.05
CA ALA A 181 -1.62 23.34 1.41
C ALA A 181 -0.37 22.46 1.51
N HIS A 182 -0.54 21.19 1.84
CA HIS A 182 0.54 20.24 2.03
C HIS A 182 0.23 18.89 1.32
N PRO A 183 0.20 18.86 -0.02
CA PRO A 183 -0.22 17.71 -0.80
C PRO A 183 0.87 16.63 -0.83
N TYR A 184 1.22 16.09 0.32
CA TYR A 184 2.29 15.10 0.46
C TYR A 184 1.76 13.68 0.33
N ALA A 185 2.39 12.89 -0.53
CA ALA A 185 2.30 11.42 -0.54
C ALA A 185 3.60 10.83 0.03
N PHE A 186 3.50 9.69 0.70
CA PHE A 186 4.64 9.09 1.39
C PHE A 186 4.61 7.57 1.37
N VAL A 187 5.79 7.00 1.46
CA VAL A 187 6.04 5.59 1.77
C VAL A 187 7.13 5.52 2.84
N VAL A 188 6.86 4.83 3.91
CA VAL A 188 7.83 4.52 4.96
C VAL A 188 7.99 3.01 5.05
N LEU A 189 9.22 2.57 4.92
CA LEU A 189 9.65 1.19 5.15
C LEU A 189 10.73 1.19 6.22
N VAL A 190 10.52 0.39 7.28
CA VAL A 190 11.54 0.14 8.30
C VAL A 190 11.80 -1.36 8.33
N GLU A 191 12.99 -1.75 7.89
CA GLU A 191 13.38 -3.16 7.82
C GLU A 191 13.51 -3.77 9.21
N ASN A 192 13.04 -5.01 9.36
CA ASN A 192 13.13 -5.81 10.58
C ASN A 192 12.60 -5.12 11.85
N ALA A 193 11.60 -4.27 11.68
CA ALA A 193 11.07 -3.43 12.76
C ALA A 193 9.71 -3.90 13.31
N GLY A 194 9.12 -4.97 12.79
CA GLY A 194 7.85 -5.51 13.30
C GLY A 194 6.62 -4.77 12.78
N GLY A 195 5.76 -4.25 13.68
CA GLY A 195 4.44 -3.73 13.32
C GLY A 195 4.46 -2.42 12.53
N GLY A 196 3.73 -2.38 11.41
CA GLY A 196 3.67 -1.23 10.51
C GLY A 196 3.21 0.06 11.18
N LEU A 197 2.10 0.02 11.93
CA LEU A 197 1.56 1.21 12.58
C LEU A 197 2.50 1.76 13.68
N THR A 198 3.03 0.87 14.51
CA THR A 198 3.85 1.24 15.67
C THR A 198 5.20 1.81 15.26
N ASN A 199 5.84 1.26 14.24
CA ASN A 199 7.19 1.62 13.84
C ASN A 199 7.19 2.56 12.61
N ALA A 200 6.74 2.09 11.46
CA ALA A 200 6.70 2.92 10.26
C ALA A 200 5.69 4.09 10.38
N GLY A 201 4.55 3.88 11.05
CA GLY A 201 3.58 4.93 11.32
C GLY A 201 4.12 6.03 12.24
N ALA A 202 4.93 5.68 13.24
CA ALA A 202 5.58 6.67 14.12
C ALA A 202 6.61 7.51 13.35
N VAL A 203 7.42 6.89 12.49
CA VAL A 203 8.36 7.61 11.60
C VAL A 203 7.60 8.55 10.66
N ALA A 204 6.52 8.05 10.01
CA ALA A 204 5.69 8.86 9.12
C ALA A 204 5.10 10.07 9.85
N ASN A 205 4.55 9.89 11.06
CA ASN A 205 4.02 10.99 11.86
C ASN A 205 5.08 12.05 12.13
N THR A 206 6.27 11.64 12.59
CA THR A 206 7.36 12.58 12.89
C THR A 206 7.76 13.40 11.66
N VAL A 207 7.91 12.75 10.50
CA VAL A 207 8.30 13.43 9.26
C VAL A 207 7.19 14.35 8.75
N LEU A 208 5.94 13.89 8.74
CA LEU A 208 4.81 14.69 8.28
C LEU A 208 4.55 15.89 9.18
N GLN A 209 4.62 15.73 10.51
CA GLN A 209 4.52 16.86 11.44
C GLN A 209 5.60 17.92 11.17
N ALA A 210 6.83 17.50 10.91
CA ALA A 210 7.91 18.42 10.56
C ALA A 210 7.70 19.10 9.20
N ALA A 211 7.08 18.40 8.25
CA ALA A 211 6.82 18.92 6.91
C ALA A 211 5.70 19.96 6.85
N VAL A 212 4.60 19.76 7.63
CA VAL A 212 3.44 20.67 7.63
C VAL A 212 3.63 21.89 8.55
N ASN A 213 4.58 21.84 9.47
CA ASN A 213 4.86 22.95 10.42
C ASN A 213 6.05 23.80 10.01
N LYS A 214 6.53 23.71 8.78
CA LYS A 214 7.56 24.58 8.20
C LYS A 214 6.91 25.78 7.52
#